data_cd7f396005ef09e1c93b55994bf11628
#
_entry.id   cd7f396005ef09e1c93b55994bf11628
#
_cell.length_a   1.000
_cell.length_b   1.000
_cell.length_c   1.000
_cell.angle_alpha   90.00
_cell.angle_beta   90.00
_cell.angle_gamma   90.00
#
_symmetry.space_group_name_H-M   'P 1'
#
loop_
_entity.id
_entity.type
_entity.pdbx_description
1 polymer ?
#
loop_
_entity_poly.entity_id
_entity_poly.type
_entity_poly.pdbx_seq_one_letter_code
_entity_poly.pdbx_strand_id
1 'polypeptide(L)'
;MLALLLTLAVPAEDLPARLRHLESAAAAWSPAPSPDGTRVAFLTTMFGGRQAASIALEGGYPTQLTDEPGGIAEIRYVPSEPRQLLVVALRDDRRRLLLMDEDGAPPAPLDAAAGDQFPGGFTRDGKKLFYVVRDGSKVSLRSIAMDTRKVSEVVPPPPAAGAQRAVGSLSLEDAFSGLFALGPLSPDGRSIVALVVRSGSEAVVLADLQAARAELLTPDKAARFRQPRFSPDGRTLYVLTDAGRSALGVDAITVQDRTRRTVYAPGNPLDAFAVSDDGHRLAVAVDSTGLDVFSLLDLPSLRVQPLAAPPAGALAGGIIWDRPGERLLFGWRLADDTTDIWQLRLGRGSPTRLTRSPRPALSRNAIPRPTLVRAGEAQAWLWRPPDLPKPRVAVLISETPTRPVFDKRIAALNFAGLAVLAVNGPGAQRAALAFLKAAEDLDPRDPLLLNPDGLPVEDPSKWSGVVNGPRKGQGGHELDPDDPDLRALVRYARRGGAL
;
A
#
# COMPACT_ATOMS: atom_id res chain seq x y z
N MET A 1 20.52 43.95 -36.64
CA MET A 1 21.02 43.26 -35.44
C MET A 1 20.20 41.98 -35.23
N LEU A 2 20.65 40.88 -35.84
CA LEU A 2 20.00 39.57 -35.77
C LEU A 2 20.52 38.87 -34.51
N ALA A 3 19.69 38.71 -33.50
CA ALA A 3 20.03 37.92 -32.30
C ALA A 3 19.95 36.43 -32.68
N LEU A 4 21.12 35.82 -32.81
CA LEU A 4 21.29 34.37 -32.95
C LEU A 4 20.95 33.76 -31.61
N LEU A 5 19.73 33.24 -31.43
CA LEU A 5 19.37 32.34 -30.35
C LEU A 5 20.10 31.01 -30.61
N LEU A 6 21.30 30.87 -30.04
CA LEU A 6 21.92 29.56 -29.83
C LEU A 6 21.06 28.79 -28.81
N THR A 7 20.13 28.00 -29.29
CA THR A 7 19.59 26.87 -28.53
C THR A 7 20.76 25.91 -28.33
N LEU A 8 21.39 25.99 -27.14
CA LEU A 8 22.26 24.93 -26.64
C LEU A 8 21.41 23.66 -26.57
N ALA A 9 21.53 22.83 -27.61
CA ALA A 9 21.02 21.47 -27.58
C ALA A 9 21.73 20.78 -26.39
N VAL A 10 21.03 20.59 -25.29
CA VAL A 10 21.51 19.74 -24.20
C VAL A 10 21.77 18.39 -24.85
N PRO A 11 23.00 17.83 -24.78
CA PRO A 11 23.27 16.53 -25.37
C PRO A 11 22.26 15.53 -24.80
N ALA A 12 21.62 14.75 -25.68
CA ALA A 12 20.69 13.72 -25.26
C ALA A 12 21.43 12.80 -24.29
N GLU A 13 20.99 12.81 -23.05
CA GLU A 13 21.57 12.00 -21.98
C GLU A 13 21.51 10.53 -22.39
N ASP A 14 22.63 9.79 -22.22
CA ASP A 14 22.66 8.37 -22.57
C ASP A 14 21.70 7.55 -21.70
N LEU A 15 21.18 6.45 -22.22
CA LEU A 15 20.24 5.61 -21.49
C LEU A 15 20.76 5.14 -20.12
N PRO A 16 22.02 4.68 -19.96
CA PRO A 16 22.58 4.35 -18.65
C PRO A 16 22.52 5.50 -17.63
N ALA A 17 22.75 6.72 -18.04
CA ALA A 17 22.63 7.87 -17.13
C ALA A 17 21.16 8.14 -16.75
N ARG A 18 20.24 8.10 -17.72
CA ARG A 18 18.79 8.23 -17.44
C ARG A 18 18.27 7.16 -16.50
N LEU A 19 18.73 5.92 -16.63
CA LEU A 19 18.36 4.83 -15.73
C LEU A 19 18.92 5.06 -14.32
N ARG A 20 20.16 5.54 -14.15
CA ARG A 20 20.70 5.92 -12.83
C ARG A 20 19.88 7.03 -12.17
N HIS A 21 19.46 8.04 -12.92
CA HIS A 21 18.61 9.12 -12.40
C HIS A 21 17.23 8.59 -11.98
N LEU A 22 16.68 7.64 -12.71
CA LEU A 22 15.42 7.00 -12.38
C LEU A 22 15.54 6.11 -11.12
N GLU A 23 16.62 5.33 -11.01
CA GLU A 23 16.94 4.53 -9.82
C GLU A 23 17.06 5.43 -8.57
N SER A 24 17.69 6.60 -8.70
CA SER A 24 17.89 7.56 -7.61
C SER A 24 16.66 8.39 -7.25
N ALA A 25 15.57 8.32 -8.02
CA ALA A 25 14.33 9.02 -7.68
C ALA A 25 13.73 8.43 -6.39
N ALA A 26 13.55 9.28 -5.40
CA ALA A 26 13.03 8.88 -4.09
C ALA A 26 11.49 8.91 -4.04
N ALA A 27 10.92 8.37 -2.97
CA ALA A 27 9.50 8.36 -2.68
C ALA A 27 9.26 8.54 -1.18
N ALA A 28 8.04 8.99 -0.80
CA ALA A 28 7.57 9.07 0.59
C ALA A 28 6.11 8.58 0.66
N TRP A 29 5.82 7.67 1.60
CA TRP A 29 4.50 7.05 1.74
C TRP A 29 4.21 6.64 3.19
N SER A 30 3.02 6.07 3.46
CA SER A 30 2.59 5.56 4.77
C SER A 30 2.74 6.56 5.91
N PRO A 31 2.01 7.71 5.86
CA PRO A 31 2.08 8.70 6.91
C PRO A 31 1.53 8.17 8.24
N ALA A 32 2.20 8.53 9.33
CA ALA A 32 1.81 8.26 10.70
C ALA A 32 1.85 9.59 11.50
N PRO A 33 0.70 10.18 11.87
CA PRO A 33 0.67 11.42 12.63
C PRO A 33 1.10 11.21 14.07
N SER A 34 1.81 12.20 14.63
CA SER A 34 2.14 12.23 16.05
C SER A 34 0.88 12.44 16.92
N PRO A 35 0.87 11.91 18.15
CA PRO A 35 -0.28 12.06 19.05
C PRO A 35 -0.66 13.51 19.39
N ASP A 36 0.32 14.42 19.39
CA ASP A 36 0.14 15.85 19.64
C ASP A 36 -0.30 16.64 18.39
N GLY A 37 -0.39 15.99 17.22
CA GLY A 37 -0.81 16.62 15.96
C GLY A 37 0.18 17.63 15.39
N THR A 38 1.45 17.61 15.79
CA THR A 38 2.46 18.58 15.32
C THR A 38 3.32 18.07 14.18
N ARG A 39 3.48 16.74 14.08
CA ARG A 39 4.38 16.09 13.13
C ARG A 39 3.71 14.91 12.43
N VAL A 40 4.33 14.47 11.35
CA VAL A 40 4.03 13.21 10.67
C VAL A 40 5.34 12.45 10.41
N ALA A 41 5.40 11.20 10.86
CA ALA A 41 6.42 10.27 10.44
C ALA A 41 5.94 9.53 9.18
N PHE A 42 6.87 9.07 8.35
CA PHE A 42 6.56 8.39 7.10
C PHE A 42 7.71 7.51 6.65
N LEU A 43 7.42 6.57 5.77
CA LEU A 43 8.43 5.78 5.09
C LEU A 43 8.94 6.52 3.86
N THR A 44 10.24 6.39 3.57
CA THR A 44 10.85 7.08 2.43
C THR A 44 12.11 6.38 1.94
N THR A 45 12.46 6.62 0.67
CA THR A 45 13.74 6.25 0.07
C THR A 45 14.68 7.45 -0.14
N MET A 46 14.39 8.62 0.46
CA MET A 46 15.19 9.83 0.31
C MET A 46 16.64 9.69 0.84
N PHE A 47 16.87 8.74 1.73
CA PHE A 47 18.14 8.55 2.43
C PHE A 47 18.85 7.23 2.07
N GLY A 48 18.61 6.71 0.88
CA GLY A 48 19.06 5.39 0.46
C GLY A 48 17.92 4.37 0.51
N GLY A 49 18.09 3.20 1.12
CA GLY A 49 17.04 2.18 1.26
C GLY A 49 15.77 2.70 1.95
N ARG A 50 14.80 1.83 2.17
CA ARG A 50 13.55 2.20 2.87
C ARG A 50 13.82 2.59 4.31
N GLN A 51 13.70 3.87 4.64
CA GLN A 51 13.93 4.42 5.96
C GLN A 51 12.69 5.14 6.49
N ALA A 52 12.68 5.41 7.79
CA ALA A 52 11.70 6.30 8.40
C ALA A 52 12.24 7.71 8.48
N ALA A 53 11.36 8.68 8.26
CA ALA A 53 11.62 10.09 8.45
C ALA A 53 10.42 10.78 9.10
N SER A 54 10.60 11.98 9.62
CA SER A 54 9.51 12.83 10.10
C SER A 54 9.61 14.25 9.56
N ILE A 55 8.46 14.93 9.53
CA ILE A 55 8.34 16.33 9.12
C ILE A 55 7.25 17.01 9.95
N ALA A 56 7.40 18.31 10.23
CA ALA A 56 6.35 19.08 10.85
C ALA A 56 5.12 19.20 9.92
N LEU A 57 3.91 19.16 10.46
CA LEU A 57 2.65 19.30 9.68
C LEU A 57 2.50 20.72 9.08
N GLU A 58 3.24 21.69 9.57
CA GLU A 58 3.30 23.02 8.97
C GLU A 58 4.33 23.13 7.82
N GLY A 59 5.04 22.04 7.53
CA GLY A 59 6.07 21.97 6.50
C GLY A 59 7.50 22.06 7.05
N GLY A 60 8.47 22.17 6.16
CA GLY A 60 9.88 22.22 6.48
C GLY A 60 10.68 21.14 5.73
N TYR A 61 11.81 20.74 6.33
CA TYR A 61 12.65 19.67 5.79
C TYR A 61 12.42 18.37 6.57
N PRO A 62 12.36 17.20 5.88
CA PRO A 62 12.30 15.91 6.54
C PRO A 62 13.58 15.64 7.35
N THR A 63 13.38 15.10 8.55
CA THR A 63 14.47 14.58 9.39
C THR A 63 14.50 13.06 9.26
N GLN A 64 15.64 12.48 8.89
CA GLN A 64 15.84 11.05 8.89
C GLN A 64 15.79 10.51 10.32
N LEU A 65 15.04 9.46 10.55
CA LEU A 65 14.88 8.84 11.87
C LEU A 65 15.63 7.51 11.97
N THR A 66 15.80 6.77 10.89
CA THR A 66 16.41 5.44 10.89
C THR A 66 17.48 5.31 9.81
N ASP A 67 18.44 4.40 10.08
CA ASP A 67 19.44 3.94 9.12
C ASP A 67 19.59 2.41 9.27
N GLU A 68 18.49 1.68 8.92
CA GLU A 68 18.44 0.23 9.04
C GLU A 68 18.85 -0.41 7.71
N PRO A 69 19.88 -1.25 7.68
CA PRO A 69 20.39 -1.85 6.44
C PRO A 69 19.32 -2.65 5.66
N GLY A 70 18.47 -3.40 6.35
CA GLY A 70 17.36 -4.14 5.73
C GLY A 70 16.13 -3.29 5.45
N GLY A 71 16.12 -2.04 5.90
CA GLY A 71 15.02 -1.10 5.74
C GLY A 71 13.89 -1.25 6.76
N ILE A 72 12.95 -0.30 6.69
CA ILE A 72 11.79 -0.21 7.57
C ILE A 72 10.54 -0.60 6.79
N ALA A 73 9.76 -1.53 7.34
CA ALA A 73 8.49 -1.99 6.74
C ALA A 73 7.27 -1.21 7.24
N GLU A 74 7.31 -0.71 8.48
CA GLU A 74 6.17 -0.02 9.10
C GLU A 74 6.64 0.95 10.18
N ILE A 75 5.87 2.04 10.37
CA ILE A 75 6.12 3.05 11.40
C ILE A 75 4.81 3.51 12.03
N ARG A 76 4.80 3.70 13.35
CA ARG A 76 3.67 4.26 14.12
C ARG A 76 4.18 5.01 15.35
N TYR A 77 3.52 6.08 15.73
CA TYR A 77 3.75 6.67 17.06
C TYR A 77 3.12 5.83 18.17
N VAL A 78 3.75 5.85 19.34
CA VAL A 78 3.16 5.36 20.57
C VAL A 78 2.07 6.36 21.00
N PRO A 79 0.81 5.94 21.27
CA PRO A 79 -0.30 6.88 21.45
C PRO A 79 -0.14 7.89 22.58
N SER A 80 0.58 7.55 23.66
CA SER A 80 0.81 8.43 24.82
C SER A 80 2.10 9.24 24.74
N GLU A 81 2.98 8.93 23.76
CA GLU A 81 4.33 9.49 23.68
C GLU A 81 4.54 10.18 22.33
N PRO A 82 4.43 11.51 22.25
CA PRO A 82 4.42 12.23 20.98
C PRO A 82 5.74 12.17 20.21
N ARG A 83 6.83 11.73 20.86
CA ARG A 83 8.15 11.58 20.23
C ARG A 83 8.62 10.13 20.10
N GLN A 84 7.86 9.17 20.62
CA GLN A 84 8.26 7.77 20.61
C GLN A 84 7.56 7.01 19.49
N LEU A 85 8.34 6.23 18.75
CA LEU A 85 7.88 5.48 17.58
C LEU A 85 8.14 3.99 17.74
N LEU A 86 7.15 3.22 17.37
CA LEU A 86 7.28 1.80 17.03
C LEU A 86 7.65 1.71 15.55
N VAL A 87 8.75 1.05 15.24
CA VAL A 87 9.15 0.74 13.87
C VAL A 87 9.27 -0.77 13.67
N VAL A 88 8.93 -1.24 12.49
CA VAL A 88 9.14 -2.62 12.06
C VAL A 88 10.31 -2.63 11.10
N ALA A 89 11.47 -3.08 11.58
CA ALA A 89 12.65 -3.22 10.75
C ALA A 89 12.75 -4.62 10.13
N LEU A 90 13.38 -4.71 8.98
CA LEU A 90 13.77 -5.97 8.36
C LEU A 90 15.23 -6.25 8.73
N ARG A 91 15.46 -7.22 9.60
CA ARG A 91 16.78 -7.67 10.04
C ARG A 91 16.90 -9.18 9.79
N ASP A 92 17.92 -9.59 9.06
CA ASP A 92 18.13 -11.01 8.68
C ASP A 92 16.87 -11.61 8.00
N ASP A 93 16.29 -10.86 7.05
CA ASP A 93 15.04 -11.17 6.34
C ASP A 93 13.83 -11.44 7.24
N ARG A 94 13.86 -10.95 8.48
CA ARG A 94 12.79 -11.10 9.47
C ARG A 94 12.30 -9.74 9.94
N ARG A 95 11.02 -9.69 10.24
CA ARG A 95 10.36 -8.51 10.82
C ARG A 95 10.69 -8.40 12.31
N ARG A 96 11.22 -7.26 12.74
CA ARG A 96 11.57 -6.97 14.13
C ARG A 96 10.87 -5.71 14.62
N LEU A 97 10.25 -5.79 15.79
CA LEU A 97 9.66 -4.63 16.45
C LEU A 97 10.76 -3.89 17.23
N LEU A 98 10.96 -2.65 16.88
CA LEU A 98 11.91 -1.76 17.55
C LEU A 98 11.14 -0.54 18.09
N LEU A 99 11.65 -0.01 19.20
CA LEU A 99 11.21 1.28 19.72
C LEU A 99 12.34 2.28 19.59
N MET A 100 11.99 3.51 19.26
CA MET A 100 12.93 4.62 19.14
C MET A 100 12.28 5.93 19.57
N ASP A 101 13.12 6.89 19.94
CA ASP A 101 12.74 8.27 20.12
C ASP A 101 13.17 9.11 18.90
N GLU A 102 12.40 10.14 18.55
CA GLU A 102 12.74 11.06 17.44
C GLU A 102 14.07 11.83 17.69
N ASP A 103 14.52 11.90 18.92
CA ASP A 103 15.73 12.66 19.32
C ASP A 103 17.04 11.90 19.00
N GLY A 104 16.98 10.76 18.29
CA GLY A 104 18.15 10.14 17.66
C GLY A 104 18.78 9.00 18.45
N ALA A 105 18.13 8.48 19.49
CA ALA A 105 18.58 7.24 20.11
C ALA A 105 18.42 6.07 19.12
N PRO A 106 19.40 5.16 19.02
CA PRO A 106 19.30 4.01 18.12
C PRO A 106 18.04 3.17 18.44
N PRO A 107 17.33 2.65 17.41
CA PRO A 107 16.16 1.81 17.65
C PRO A 107 16.50 0.56 18.46
N ALA A 108 15.80 0.35 19.58
CA ALA A 108 16.01 -0.78 20.49
C ALA A 108 14.98 -1.89 20.25
N PRO A 109 15.38 -3.18 20.19
CA PRO A 109 14.45 -4.30 20.10
C PRO A 109 13.48 -4.32 21.26
N LEU A 110 12.19 -4.56 20.95
CA LEU A 110 11.14 -4.72 21.96
C LEU A 110 11.05 -6.14 22.51
N ASP A 111 11.31 -7.13 21.68
CA ASP A 111 11.29 -8.54 22.04
C ASP A 111 12.45 -9.27 21.35
N ALA A 112 13.11 -10.16 22.09
CA ALA A 112 14.22 -10.99 21.61
C ALA A 112 13.74 -12.26 20.88
N ALA A 113 12.43 -12.46 20.67
CA ALA A 113 11.89 -13.63 19.99
C ALA A 113 12.43 -13.79 18.57
N ALA A 114 12.77 -15.03 18.20
CA ALA A 114 13.44 -15.34 16.94
C ALA A 114 12.52 -15.22 15.70
N GLY A 115 11.19 -15.43 15.86
CA GLY A 115 10.23 -15.42 14.75
C GLY A 115 9.93 -14.04 14.19
N ASP A 116 9.20 -13.97 13.07
CA ASP A 116 8.66 -12.73 12.53
C ASP A 116 7.69 -12.07 13.48
N GLN A 117 7.84 -10.76 13.69
CA GLN A 117 7.03 -9.98 14.62
C GLN A 117 6.06 -9.07 13.85
N PHE A 118 4.76 -9.24 14.07
CA PHE A 118 3.69 -8.48 13.43
C PHE A 118 3.03 -7.57 14.46
N PRO A 119 3.14 -6.24 14.33
CA PRO A 119 2.52 -5.34 15.29
C PRO A 119 0.99 -5.38 15.15
N GLY A 120 0.31 -5.45 16.29
CA GLY A 120 -1.13 -5.28 16.39
C GLY A 120 -1.48 -3.86 16.82
N GLY A 121 -2.11 -3.70 17.98
CA GLY A 121 -2.56 -2.42 18.52
C GLY A 121 -1.95 -2.08 19.86
N PHE A 122 -1.79 -0.79 20.11
CA PHE A 122 -1.57 -0.26 21.45
C PHE A 122 -2.89 -0.18 22.22
N THR A 123 -2.85 -0.35 23.52
CA THR A 123 -3.93 0.12 24.38
C THR A 123 -4.10 1.64 24.23
N ARG A 124 -5.30 2.16 24.47
CA ARG A 124 -5.62 3.58 24.28
C ARG A 124 -4.70 4.53 25.08
N ASP A 125 -4.24 4.07 26.24
CA ASP A 125 -3.28 4.78 27.08
C ASP A 125 -1.80 4.59 26.68
N GLY A 126 -1.55 3.85 25.59
CA GLY A 126 -0.21 3.57 25.08
C GLY A 126 0.65 2.64 25.94
N LYS A 127 0.14 2.14 27.10
CA LYS A 127 0.94 1.38 28.07
C LYS A 127 1.24 -0.05 27.67
N LYS A 128 0.45 -0.63 26.75
CA LYS A 128 0.70 -1.98 26.25
C LYS A 128 0.61 -2.02 24.73
N LEU A 129 1.49 -2.80 24.10
CA LEU A 129 1.43 -3.19 22.70
C LEU A 129 1.08 -4.68 22.63
N PHE A 130 0.12 -5.05 21.81
CA PHE A 130 -0.13 -6.44 21.42
C PHE A 130 0.46 -6.71 20.05
N TYR A 131 1.07 -7.87 19.87
CA TYR A 131 1.74 -8.27 18.64
C TYR A 131 1.76 -9.79 18.51
N VAL A 132 1.96 -10.29 17.29
CA VAL A 132 2.09 -11.71 16.99
C VAL A 132 3.55 -12.01 16.65
N VAL A 133 4.05 -13.13 17.18
CA VAL A 133 5.30 -13.74 16.76
C VAL A 133 5.00 -15.01 15.99
N ARG A 134 5.55 -15.13 14.79
CA ARG A 134 5.45 -16.33 13.95
C ARG A 134 6.84 -16.92 13.70
N ASP A 135 7.04 -18.15 14.13
CA ASP A 135 8.26 -18.91 13.89
C ASP A 135 7.91 -20.24 13.23
N GLY A 136 8.13 -20.33 11.93
CA GLY A 136 7.61 -21.41 11.10
C GLY A 136 6.08 -21.50 11.15
N SER A 137 5.56 -22.63 11.59
CA SER A 137 4.12 -22.86 11.79
C SER A 137 3.60 -22.39 13.16
N LYS A 138 4.49 -22.13 14.11
CA LYS A 138 4.11 -21.71 15.46
C LYS A 138 3.78 -20.23 15.48
N VAL A 139 2.60 -19.90 16.01
CA VAL A 139 2.09 -18.53 16.14
C VAL A 139 1.78 -18.28 17.61
N SER A 140 2.31 -17.20 18.18
CA SER A 140 2.01 -16.77 19.55
C SER A 140 1.58 -15.31 19.57
N LEU A 141 0.47 -15.02 20.26
CA LEU A 141 0.04 -13.66 20.57
C LEU A 141 0.72 -13.22 21.87
N ARG A 142 1.37 -12.08 21.83
CA ARG A 142 2.13 -11.51 22.95
C ARG A 142 1.69 -10.09 23.25
N SER A 143 1.98 -9.66 24.45
CA SER A 143 1.89 -8.27 24.86
C SER A 143 3.18 -7.83 25.53
N ILE A 144 3.51 -6.55 25.35
CA ILE A 144 4.61 -5.90 26.07
C ILE A 144 4.11 -4.69 26.82
N ALA A 145 4.48 -4.59 28.10
CA ALA A 145 4.29 -3.37 28.88
C ALA A 145 5.35 -2.34 28.50
N MET A 146 4.93 -1.15 28.06
CA MET A 146 5.84 -0.17 27.45
C MET A 146 6.78 0.50 28.45
N ASP A 147 6.40 0.57 29.73
CA ASP A 147 7.20 1.11 30.84
C ASP A 147 8.30 0.15 31.30
N THR A 148 7.92 -1.09 31.59
CA THR A 148 8.81 -2.11 32.17
C THR A 148 9.48 -3.01 31.14
N ARG A 149 9.06 -2.94 29.88
CA ARG A 149 9.49 -3.84 28.79
C ARG A 149 9.20 -5.32 29.05
N LYS A 150 8.30 -5.60 30.00
CA LYS A 150 7.91 -6.97 30.32
C LYS A 150 7.06 -7.55 29.19
N VAL A 151 7.57 -8.61 28.58
CA VAL A 151 6.86 -9.42 27.59
C VAL A 151 6.04 -10.48 28.31
N SER A 152 4.80 -10.69 27.87
CA SER A 152 3.89 -11.73 28.36
C SER A 152 3.18 -12.37 27.17
N GLU A 153 3.06 -13.69 27.18
CA GLU A 153 2.27 -14.42 26.18
C GLU A 153 0.79 -14.43 26.60
N VAL A 154 -0.09 -14.22 25.63
CA VAL A 154 -1.54 -14.33 25.83
C VAL A 154 -1.91 -15.80 25.74
N VAL A 155 -2.07 -16.44 26.88
CA VAL A 155 -2.41 -17.86 26.97
C VAL A 155 -3.82 -18.03 27.53
N PRO A 156 -4.56 -19.09 27.13
CA PRO A 156 -5.88 -19.35 27.67
C PRO A 156 -5.80 -19.58 29.18
N PRO A 157 -6.77 -19.08 29.96
CA PRO A 157 -6.88 -19.42 31.34
C PRO A 157 -7.06 -20.95 31.52
N PRO A 158 -6.60 -21.54 32.60
CA PRO A 158 -6.82 -22.96 32.84
C PRO A 158 -8.33 -23.25 32.78
N PRO A 159 -8.74 -24.34 32.08
CA PRO A 159 -10.15 -24.68 31.95
C PRO A 159 -10.79 -24.88 33.33
N ALA A 160 -11.91 -24.21 33.59
CA ALA A 160 -12.71 -24.51 34.74
C ALA A 160 -13.20 -25.97 34.67
N ALA A 161 -13.17 -26.67 35.81
CA ALA A 161 -13.62 -28.06 35.85
C ALA A 161 -15.04 -28.18 35.28
N GLY A 162 -15.22 -28.96 34.20
CA GLY A 162 -16.51 -29.15 33.52
C GLY A 162 -16.88 -28.13 32.43
N ALA A 163 -16.04 -27.17 32.11
CA ALA A 163 -16.31 -26.19 31.05
C ALA A 163 -16.25 -26.86 29.66
N GLN A 164 -17.38 -26.93 28.95
CA GLN A 164 -17.42 -27.31 27.53
C GLN A 164 -16.90 -26.15 26.70
N ARG A 165 -16.08 -26.45 25.68
CA ARG A 165 -15.68 -25.46 24.66
C ARG A 165 -16.94 -24.92 23.98
N ALA A 166 -17.07 -23.59 23.93
CA ALA A 166 -18.14 -22.99 23.16
C ALA A 166 -18.02 -23.42 21.67
N VAL A 167 -19.13 -23.85 21.10
CA VAL A 167 -19.19 -24.26 19.70
C VAL A 167 -18.79 -23.07 18.81
N GLY A 168 -17.80 -23.27 17.92
CA GLY A 168 -17.31 -22.22 17.01
C GLY A 168 -16.13 -21.38 17.53
N SER A 169 -15.64 -21.55 18.78
CA SER A 169 -14.44 -20.88 19.24
C SER A 169 -13.16 -21.59 18.77
N LEU A 170 -12.21 -20.80 18.26
CA LEU A 170 -10.89 -21.25 17.84
C LEU A 170 -9.85 -21.01 18.93
N SER A 171 -8.80 -21.85 18.99
CA SER A 171 -7.59 -21.47 19.71
C SER A 171 -6.94 -20.27 19.02
N LEU A 172 -6.09 -19.51 19.72
CA LEU A 172 -5.35 -18.41 19.08
C LEU A 172 -4.40 -18.93 17.99
N GLU A 173 -3.79 -20.09 18.19
CA GLU A 173 -2.90 -20.72 17.22
C GLU A 173 -3.66 -21.08 15.93
N ASP A 174 -4.81 -21.77 16.06
CA ASP A 174 -5.66 -22.11 14.91
C ASP A 174 -6.23 -20.86 14.22
N ALA A 175 -6.61 -19.85 15.02
CA ALA A 175 -7.19 -18.61 14.51
C ALA A 175 -6.21 -17.78 13.70
N PHE A 176 -4.94 -17.75 14.12
CA PHE A 176 -3.89 -17.01 13.45
C PHE A 176 -3.09 -17.84 12.45
N SER A 177 -3.46 -19.10 12.25
CA SER A 177 -2.96 -19.89 11.12
C SER A 177 -3.34 -19.19 9.82
N GLY A 178 -2.35 -18.91 8.95
CA GLY A 178 -2.56 -18.12 7.73
C GLY A 178 -2.68 -16.61 7.96
N LEU A 179 -2.24 -16.08 9.11
CA LEU A 179 -2.18 -14.65 9.38
C LEU A 179 -1.35 -13.92 8.32
N PHE A 180 -1.93 -12.90 7.70
CA PHE A 180 -1.20 -12.00 6.80
C PHE A 180 -1.19 -10.54 7.29
N ALA A 181 -2.13 -10.15 8.17
CA ALA A 181 -2.11 -8.84 8.83
C ALA A 181 -2.76 -8.92 10.21
N LEU A 182 -2.12 -8.33 11.22
CA LEU A 182 -2.73 -8.09 12.51
C LEU A 182 -3.36 -6.70 12.49
N GLY A 183 -4.63 -6.64 12.85
CA GLY A 183 -5.43 -5.41 12.82
C GLY A 183 -5.41 -4.64 14.14
N PRO A 184 -6.34 -3.71 14.32
CA PRO A 184 -6.40 -2.87 15.50
C PRO A 184 -6.87 -3.63 16.74
N LEU A 185 -6.45 -3.13 17.90
CA LEU A 185 -7.02 -3.46 19.20
C LEU A 185 -8.35 -2.71 19.35
N SER A 186 -9.35 -3.36 19.99
CA SER A 186 -10.59 -2.69 20.37
C SER A 186 -10.32 -1.54 21.35
N PRO A 187 -11.13 -0.47 21.37
CA PRO A 187 -10.90 0.69 22.24
C PRO A 187 -10.88 0.36 23.73
N ASP A 188 -11.56 -0.70 24.15
CA ASP A 188 -11.54 -1.21 25.53
C ASP A 188 -10.35 -2.12 25.87
N GLY A 189 -9.51 -2.42 24.86
CA GLY A 189 -8.32 -3.23 24.99
C GLY A 189 -8.57 -4.73 25.17
N ARG A 190 -9.81 -5.22 24.96
CA ARG A 190 -10.18 -6.62 25.20
C ARG A 190 -10.07 -7.53 24.02
N SER A 191 -10.14 -6.98 22.82
CA SER A 191 -10.14 -7.77 21.59
C SER A 191 -9.18 -7.21 20.56
N ILE A 192 -8.60 -8.11 19.75
CA ILE A 192 -7.77 -7.73 18.62
C ILE A 192 -8.28 -8.40 17.34
N VAL A 193 -8.23 -7.68 16.24
CA VAL A 193 -8.62 -8.19 14.92
C VAL A 193 -7.42 -8.79 14.21
N ALA A 194 -7.64 -9.87 13.47
CA ALA A 194 -6.66 -10.44 12.56
C ALA A 194 -7.30 -10.68 11.17
N LEU A 195 -6.51 -10.47 10.13
CA LEU A 195 -6.82 -10.87 8.77
C LEU A 195 -6.04 -12.14 8.44
N VAL A 196 -6.75 -13.19 8.06
CA VAL A 196 -6.16 -14.51 7.83
C VAL A 196 -6.62 -15.08 6.49
N VAL A 197 -5.82 -15.97 5.91
CA VAL A 197 -6.23 -16.83 4.77
C VAL A 197 -6.61 -18.19 5.32
N ARG A 198 -7.84 -18.62 5.07
CA ARG A 198 -8.36 -19.95 5.45
C ARG A 198 -9.00 -20.64 4.25
N SER A 199 -8.55 -21.85 3.95
CA SER A 199 -9.07 -22.63 2.81
C SER A 199 -9.10 -21.83 1.47
N GLY A 200 -8.07 -21.00 1.24
CA GLY A 200 -7.95 -20.19 0.02
C GLY A 200 -8.79 -18.90 0.02
N SER A 201 -9.50 -18.58 1.11
CA SER A 201 -10.30 -17.35 1.24
C SER A 201 -9.79 -16.47 2.39
N GLU A 202 -9.93 -15.17 2.24
CA GLU A 202 -9.61 -14.24 3.32
C GLU A 202 -10.75 -14.19 4.34
N ALA A 203 -10.39 -13.98 5.59
CA ALA A 203 -11.35 -13.90 6.69
C ALA A 203 -10.91 -12.90 7.76
N VAL A 204 -11.89 -12.37 8.48
CA VAL A 204 -11.71 -11.52 9.65
C VAL A 204 -11.93 -12.36 10.91
N VAL A 205 -10.92 -12.37 11.76
CA VAL A 205 -10.96 -13.04 13.06
C VAL A 205 -10.94 -11.98 14.16
N LEU A 206 -11.75 -12.17 15.18
CA LEU A 206 -11.74 -11.39 16.42
C LEU A 206 -11.23 -12.28 17.56
N ALA A 207 -10.12 -11.91 18.16
CA ALA A 207 -9.54 -12.61 19.29
C ALA A 207 -9.85 -11.87 20.61
N ASP A 208 -10.46 -12.55 21.57
CA ASP A 208 -10.62 -12.10 22.94
C ASP A 208 -9.33 -12.35 23.71
N LEU A 209 -8.73 -11.30 24.24
CA LEU A 209 -7.43 -11.33 24.90
C LEU A 209 -7.50 -11.86 26.33
N GLN A 210 -8.66 -11.81 26.99
CA GLN A 210 -8.86 -12.34 28.35
C GLN A 210 -9.17 -13.84 28.31
N ALA A 211 -10.04 -14.24 27.38
CA ALA A 211 -10.37 -15.63 27.18
C ALA A 211 -9.30 -16.41 26.41
N ALA A 212 -8.36 -15.70 25.76
CA ALA A 212 -7.37 -16.23 24.81
C ALA A 212 -8.02 -17.17 23.77
N ARG A 213 -9.14 -16.73 23.22
CA ARG A 213 -9.92 -17.43 22.21
C ARG A 213 -10.23 -16.49 21.04
N ALA A 214 -10.51 -17.05 19.91
CA ALA A 214 -10.86 -16.27 18.75
C ALA A 214 -12.11 -16.83 18.06
N GLU A 215 -12.75 -15.96 17.29
CA GLU A 215 -13.94 -16.24 16.55
C GLU A 215 -13.83 -15.70 15.15
N LEU A 216 -14.41 -16.43 14.19
CA LEU A 216 -14.52 -16.01 12.81
C LEU A 216 -15.70 -15.03 12.67
N LEU A 217 -15.41 -13.76 12.32
CA LEU A 217 -16.47 -12.76 12.10
C LEU A 217 -17.09 -12.85 10.71
N THR A 218 -16.35 -13.38 9.73
CA THR A 218 -16.79 -13.45 8.35
C THR A 218 -16.78 -14.88 7.85
N PRO A 219 -17.94 -15.50 7.70
CA PRO A 219 -18.05 -16.87 7.14
C PRO A 219 -18.02 -16.89 5.60
N ASP A 220 -17.92 -15.72 4.95
CA ASP A 220 -18.00 -15.59 3.50
C ASP A 220 -16.87 -16.32 2.79
N LYS A 221 -17.24 -17.05 1.75
CA LYS A 221 -16.27 -17.69 0.86
C LYS A 221 -15.93 -16.76 -0.29
N ALA A 222 -14.69 -16.80 -0.74
CA ALA A 222 -14.20 -16.06 -1.90
C ALA A 222 -14.40 -14.52 -1.82
N ALA A 223 -14.21 -13.92 -0.66
CA ALA A 223 -14.22 -12.47 -0.47
C ALA A 223 -12.85 -11.97 0.02
N ARG A 224 -12.55 -10.71 -0.31
CA ARG A 224 -11.37 -10.00 0.20
C ARG A 224 -11.76 -9.15 1.40
N PHE A 225 -10.89 -9.09 2.39
CA PHE A 225 -11.06 -8.24 3.57
C PHE A 225 -9.78 -7.47 3.84
N ARG A 226 -9.90 -6.16 3.99
CA ARG A 226 -8.78 -5.22 4.16
C ARG A 226 -9.10 -4.16 5.20
N GLN A 227 -8.06 -3.57 5.78
CA GLN A 227 -8.11 -2.35 6.57
C GLN A 227 -9.19 -2.35 7.68
N PRO A 228 -9.27 -3.36 8.57
CA PRO A 228 -10.24 -3.35 9.65
C PRO A 228 -10.02 -2.15 10.57
N ARG A 229 -11.10 -1.49 11.01
CA ARG A 229 -11.10 -0.34 11.92
C ARG A 229 -12.28 -0.42 12.87
N PHE A 230 -12.04 -0.33 14.17
CA PHE A 230 -13.12 -0.19 15.14
C PHE A 230 -13.72 1.22 15.10
N SER A 231 -15.02 1.31 15.39
CA SER A 231 -15.62 2.56 15.86
C SER A 231 -15.01 2.94 17.22
N PRO A 232 -15.02 4.24 17.60
CA PRO A 232 -14.46 4.69 18.88
C PRO A 232 -15.09 4.07 20.12
N ASP A 233 -16.35 3.63 20.02
CA ASP A 233 -17.06 2.90 21.07
C ASP A 233 -16.81 1.39 21.07
N GLY A 234 -16.07 0.86 20.10
CA GLY A 234 -15.75 -0.54 19.95
C GLY A 234 -16.89 -1.45 19.51
N ARG A 235 -18.09 -0.91 19.27
CA ARG A 235 -19.28 -1.72 18.94
C ARG A 235 -19.36 -2.14 17.49
N THR A 236 -18.68 -1.41 16.62
CA THR A 236 -18.68 -1.66 15.18
C THR A 236 -17.26 -1.85 14.68
N LEU A 237 -17.07 -2.84 13.82
CA LEU A 237 -15.86 -3.04 13.04
C LEU A 237 -16.14 -2.69 11.59
N TYR A 238 -15.50 -1.67 11.07
CA TYR A 238 -15.54 -1.32 9.65
C TYR A 238 -14.47 -2.11 8.91
N VAL A 239 -14.79 -2.65 7.73
CA VAL A 239 -13.87 -3.39 6.89
C VAL A 239 -14.07 -3.03 5.43
N LEU A 240 -12.99 -3.00 4.67
CA LEU A 240 -13.03 -2.91 3.23
C LEU A 240 -13.20 -4.34 2.68
N THR A 241 -14.24 -4.59 1.88
CA THR A 241 -14.56 -5.94 1.38
C THR A 241 -15.35 -5.89 0.08
N ASP A 242 -15.23 -6.94 -0.71
CA ASP A 242 -16.06 -7.20 -1.88
C ASP A 242 -17.10 -8.32 -1.65
N ALA A 243 -17.32 -8.72 -0.42
CA ALA A 243 -18.28 -9.77 -0.07
C ALA A 243 -19.68 -9.47 -0.62
N GLY A 244 -20.16 -10.35 -1.54
CA GLY A 244 -21.45 -10.21 -2.21
C GLY A 244 -21.51 -9.17 -3.33
N ARG A 245 -20.36 -8.65 -3.82
CA ARG A 245 -20.28 -7.64 -4.89
C ARG A 245 -18.97 -7.76 -5.69
N SER A 246 -18.91 -7.08 -6.84
CA SER A 246 -17.73 -7.13 -7.73
C SER A 246 -16.62 -6.14 -7.33
N ALA A 247 -16.91 -5.11 -6.53
CA ALA A 247 -15.98 -4.06 -6.14
C ALA A 247 -15.86 -3.93 -4.63
N LEU A 248 -14.68 -3.53 -4.14
CA LEU A 248 -14.46 -3.24 -2.73
C LEU A 248 -15.35 -2.07 -2.27
N GLY A 249 -15.99 -2.24 -1.14
CA GLY A 249 -16.76 -1.21 -0.43
C GLY A 249 -16.52 -1.32 1.06
N VAL A 250 -17.06 -0.41 1.86
CA VAL A 250 -16.99 -0.45 3.32
C VAL A 250 -18.23 -1.12 3.88
N ASP A 251 -18.02 -2.19 4.63
CA ASP A 251 -19.05 -2.81 5.45
C ASP A 251 -18.80 -2.53 6.94
N ALA A 252 -19.87 -2.46 7.70
CA ALA A 252 -19.88 -2.41 9.16
C ALA A 252 -20.33 -3.76 9.71
N ILE A 253 -19.55 -4.33 10.61
CA ILE A 253 -19.85 -5.56 11.34
C ILE A 253 -20.12 -5.16 12.79
N THR A 254 -21.32 -5.42 13.30
CA THR A 254 -21.61 -5.26 14.73
C THR A 254 -20.86 -6.33 15.53
N VAL A 255 -20.03 -5.91 16.49
CA VAL A 255 -19.14 -6.84 17.21
C VAL A 255 -19.94 -7.85 18.05
N GLN A 256 -21.07 -7.43 18.63
CA GLN A 256 -21.86 -8.25 19.56
C GLN A 256 -22.60 -9.40 18.84
N ASP A 257 -23.36 -9.09 17.79
CA ASP A 257 -24.25 -10.03 17.10
C ASP A 257 -23.73 -10.45 15.72
N ARG A 258 -22.62 -9.89 15.28
CA ARG A 258 -21.93 -10.18 14.01
C ARG A 258 -22.74 -9.87 12.78
N THR A 259 -23.80 -9.07 12.92
CA THR A 259 -24.54 -8.60 11.79
C THR A 259 -23.68 -7.69 10.91
N ARG A 260 -23.72 -7.91 9.61
CA ARG A 260 -22.99 -7.13 8.62
C ARG A 260 -23.94 -6.30 7.78
N ARG A 261 -23.62 -5.04 7.58
CA ARG A 261 -24.33 -4.15 6.66
C ARG A 261 -23.36 -3.33 5.82
N THR A 262 -23.72 -3.05 4.59
CA THR A 262 -22.96 -2.15 3.74
C THR A 262 -23.14 -0.71 4.21
N VAL A 263 -22.03 0.00 4.38
CA VAL A 263 -21.99 1.42 4.72
C VAL A 263 -21.85 2.26 3.46
N TYR A 264 -20.90 1.87 2.58
CA TYR A 264 -20.66 2.58 1.34
C TYR A 264 -20.09 1.66 0.27
N ALA A 265 -20.77 1.62 -0.88
CA ALA A 265 -20.36 0.84 -2.05
C ALA A 265 -20.80 1.59 -3.33
N PRO A 266 -19.96 2.49 -3.86
CA PRO A 266 -20.32 3.36 -4.99
C PRO A 266 -20.34 2.67 -6.36
N GLY A 267 -19.99 1.38 -6.42
CA GLY A 267 -19.83 0.63 -7.67
C GLY A 267 -18.39 0.58 -8.16
N ASN A 268 -17.63 1.65 -8.01
CA ASN A 268 -16.20 1.65 -8.24
C ASN A 268 -15.46 1.13 -7.00
N PRO A 269 -14.29 0.46 -7.14
CA PRO A 269 -13.54 -0.04 -5.99
C PRO A 269 -13.09 1.10 -5.06
N LEU A 270 -13.15 0.85 -3.76
CA LEU A 270 -12.48 1.69 -2.78
C LEU A 270 -11.06 1.19 -2.54
N ASP A 271 -10.12 2.12 -2.50
CA ASP A 271 -8.72 1.82 -2.16
C ASP A 271 -8.42 1.94 -0.68
N ALA A 272 -9.04 2.89 -0.02
CA ALA A 272 -8.84 3.12 1.39
C ALA A 272 -10.04 3.81 2.03
N PHE A 273 -10.11 3.68 3.35
CA PHE A 273 -10.99 4.48 4.18
C PHE A 273 -10.34 4.79 5.53
N ALA A 274 -10.83 5.83 6.20
CA ALA A 274 -10.44 6.20 7.56
C ALA A 274 -11.64 6.71 8.35
N VAL A 275 -11.89 6.12 9.52
CA VAL A 275 -12.88 6.56 10.49
C VAL A 275 -12.28 7.68 11.33
N SER A 276 -13.02 8.78 11.53
CA SER A 276 -12.59 9.86 12.44
C SER A 276 -12.63 9.41 13.92
N ASP A 277 -11.81 10.04 14.75
CA ASP A 277 -11.70 9.70 16.18
C ASP A 277 -13.03 9.93 16.95
N ASP A 278 -13.90 10.80 16.46
CA ASP A 278 -15.25 11.02 16.99
C ASP A 278 -16.29 9.99 16.51
N GLY A 279 -15.93 9.15 15.52
CA GLY A 279 -16.81 8.13 14.95
C GLY A 279 -17.92 8.65 14.05
N HIS A 280 -17.95 9.95 13.73
CA HIS A 280 -19.03 10.55 12.95
C HIS A 280 -18.72 10.64 11.45
N ARG A 281 -17.46 10.56 11.07
CA ARG A 281 -17.03 10.77 9.68
C ARG A 281 -16.22 9.59 9.17
N LEU A 282 -16.42 9.26 7.91
CA LEU A 282 -15.65 8.27 7.17
C LEU A 282 -15.08 8.93 5.91
N ALA A 283 -13.77 9.12 5.88
CA ALA A 283 -13.08 9.50 4.65
C ALA A 283 -12.85 8.26 3.77
N VAL A 284 -13.09 8.37 2.47
CA VAL A 284 -12.90 7.29 1.51
C VAL A 284 -12.12 7.77 0.28
N ALA A 285 -11.32 6.89 -0.28
CA ALA A 285 -10.72 7.03 -1.59
C ALA A 285 -11.36 6.01 -2.53
N VAL A 286 -11.89 6.50 -3.64
CA VAL A 286 -12.57 5.70 -4.66
C VAL A 286 -11.72 5.71 -5.92
N ASP A 287 -11.40 4.54 -6.46
CA ASP A 287 -10.74 4.40 -7.76
C ASP A 287 -11.72 4.81 -8.87
N SER A 288 -11.39 5.89 -9.56
CA SER A 288 -12.09 6.35 -10.75
C SER A 288 -11.18 6.17 -11.95
N THR A 289 -11.24 4.99 -12.59
CA THR A 289 -10.41 4.66 -13.76
C THR A 289 -8.89 4.72 -13.50
N GLY A 290 -8.45 4.24 -12.32
CA GLY A 290 -7.03 4.22 -11.93
C GLY A 290 -6.55 5.49 -11.23
N LEU A 291 -7.39 6.50 -11.08
CA LEU A 291 -7.13 7.73 -10.32
C LEU A 291 -8.05 7.79 -9.11
N ASP A 292 -7.54 8.22 -7.97
CA ASP A 292 -8.35 8.28 -6.77
C ASP A 292 -9.04 9.62 -6.59
N VAL A 293 -10.29 9.56 -6.17
CA VAL A 293 -11.08 10.71 -5.73
C VAL A 293 -11.50 10.52 -4.28
N PHE A 294 -11.49 11.61 -3.51
CA PHE A 294 -11.83 11.57 -2.09
C PHE A 294 -13.26 12.02 -1.84
N SER A 295 -13.92 11.34 -0.92
CA SER A 295 -15.22 11.74 -0.38
C SER A 295 -15.23 11.57 1.14
N LEU A 296 -16.11 12.35 1.77
CA LEU A 296 -16.41 12.29 3.19
C LEU A 296 -17.84 11.83 3.37
N LEU A 297 -18.03 10.77 4.14
CA LEU A 297 -19.35 10.30 4.57
C LEU A 297 -19.61 10.78 6.00
N ASP A 298 -20.78 11.31 6.23
CA ASP A 298 -21.36 11.44 7.55
C ASP A 298 -21.96 10.08 7.96
N LEU A 299 -21.39 9.43 8.96
CA LEU A 299 -21.77 8.05 9.33
C LEU A 299 -23.21 7.91 9.84
N PRO A 300 -23.76 8.83 10.65
CA PRO A 300 -25.16 8.77 11.07
C PRO A 300 -26.16 8.86 9.91
N SER A 301 -25.94 9.78 8.98
CA SER A 301 -26.87 10.03 7.87
C SER A 301 -26.53 9.32 6.56
N LEU A 302 -25.32 8.77 6.45
CA LEU A 302 -24.71 8.22 5.23
C LEU A 302 -24.65 9.23 4.06
N ARG A 303 -24.72 10.52 4.37
CA ARG A 303 -24.58 11.58 3.37
C ARG A 303 -23.14 11.69 2.90
N VAL A 304 -22.97 11.66 1.58
CA VAL A 304 -21.65 11.74 0.92
C VAL A 304 -21.38 13.17 0.46
N GLN A 305 -20.18 13.67 0.73
CA GLN A 305 -19.69 14.97 0.24
C GLN A 305 -18.35 14.72 -0.50
N PRO A 306 -18.20 15.25 -1.72
CA PRO A 306 -16.89 15.22 -2.38
C PRO A 306 -15.90 16.10 -1.60
N LEU A 307 -14.67 15.65 -1.48
CA LEU A 307 -13.56 16.43 -0.93
C LEU A 307 -12.76 17.07 -2.05
N ALA A 308 -12.06 18.16 -1.72
CA ALA A 308 -11.12 18.78 -2.64
C ALA A 308 -10.06 17.74 -3.06
N ALA A 309 -9.90 17.56 -4.37
CA ALA A 309 -8.94 16.59 -4.90
C ALA A 309 -7.53 17.19 -4.99
N PRO A 310 -6.47 16.41 -4.69
CA PRO A 310 -5.12 16.74 -5.16
C PRO A 310 -5.07 16.69 -6.69
N PRO A 311 -3.96 17.12 -7.33
CA PRO A 311 -3.77 16.88 -8.76
C PRO A 311 -3.98 15.40 -9.09
N ALA A 312 -4.46 15.11 -10.32
CA ALA A 312 -4.76 13.74 -10.77
C ALA A 312 -3.64 12.76 -10.41
N GLY A 313 -3.98 11.69 -9.70
CA GLY A 313 -3.03 10.74 -9.14
C GLY A 313 -3.72 9.61 -8.40
N ALA A 314 -2.93 8.82 -7.66
CA ALA A 314 -3.43 7.70 -6.89
C ALA A 314 -2.78 7.61 -5.51
N LEU A 315 -3.48 6.99 -4.57
CA LEU A 315 -2.95 6.70 -3.24
C LEU A 315 -1.72 5.79 -3.29
N ALA A 316 -0.81 6.07 -2.38
CA ALA A 316 0.29 5.20 -2.00
C ALA A 316 0.17 4.90 -0.50
N GLY A 317 -0.37 3.76 -0.16
CA GLY A 317 -0.74 3.40 1.20
C GLY A 317 -2.18 3.79 1.56
N GLY A 318 -2.44 4.07 2.83
CA GLY A 318 -3.77 4.41 3.33
C GLY A 318 -4.00 5.91 3.47
N ILE A 319 -5.23 6.23 3.89
CA ILE A 319 -5.60 7.55 4.42
C ILE A 319 -5.61 7.46 5.94
N ILE A 320 -5.16 8.49 6.61
CA ILE A 320 -5.21 8.58 8.07
C ILE A 320 -5.63 9.99 8.50
N TRP A 321 -6.41 10.07 9.57
CA TRP A 321 -6.72 11.34 10.23
C TRP A 321 -5.54 11.79 11.09
N ASP A 322 -5.29 13.08 11.16
CA ASP A 322 -4.47 13.65 12.22
C ASP A 322 -5.20 13.58 13.58
N ARG A 323 -4.50 13.81 14.67
CA ARG A 323 -5.08 13.65 16.01
C ARG A 323 -6.15 14.68 16.39
N PRO A 324 -6.12 15.94 15.93
CA PRO A 324 -7.29 16.79 16.08
C PRO A 324 -8.49 16.36 15.21
N GLY A 325 -8.28 15.49 14.21
CA GLY A 325 -9.34 15.08 13.26
C GLY A 325 -9.73 16.19 12.29
N GLU A 326 -8.82 17.12 12.03
CA GLU A 326 -9.03 18.26 11.13
C GLU A 326 -8.45 18.03 9.74
N ARG A 327 -7.51 17.08 9.62
CA ARG A 327 -6.76 16.82 8.39
C ARG A 327 -6.77 15.33 8.04
N LEU A 328 -6.74 15.08 6.74
CA LEU A 328 -6.39 13.78 6.18
C LEU A 328 -4.94 13.83 5.71
N LEU A 329 -4.17 12.81 6.07
CA LEU A 329 -2.80 12.60 5.63
C LEU A 329 -2.75 11.36 4.74
N PHE A 330 -2.01 11.41 3.65
CA PHE A 330 -1.92 10.33 2.69
C PHE A 330 -0.65 10.41 1.85
N GLY A 331 -0.17 9.27 1.38
CA GLY A 331 0.81 9.22 0.30
C GLY A 331 0.09 9.43 -1.04
N TRP A 332 0.65 10.25 -1.92
CA TRP A 332 0.06 10.55 -3.22
C TRP A 332 1.07 10.45 -4.34
N ARG A 333 0.71 9.71 -5.37
CA ARG A 333 1.51 9.44 -6.57
C ARG A 333 0.91 10.14 -7.76
N LEU A 334 1.69 10.97 -8.43
CA LEU A 334 1.31 11.67 -9.67
C LEU A 334 1.73 10.86 -10.90
N ALA A 335 1.23 11.23 -12.07
CA ALA A 335 1.62 10.59 -13.33
C ALA A 335 3.07 10.90 -13.72
N ASP A 336 3.57 12.09 -13.37
CA ASP A 336 4.84 12.65 -13.82
C ASP A 336 5.77 13.06 -12.66
N ASP A 337 5.49 12.57 -11.45
CA ASP A 337 6.29 12.87 -10.26
C ASP A 337 6.28 11.71 -9.27
N THR A 338 7.28 11.68 -8.40
CA THR A 338 7.43 10.68 -7.35
C THR A 338 6.31 10.76 -6.32
N THR A 339 6.19 9.70 -5.53
CA THR A 339 5.24 9.67 -4.41
C THR A 339 5.69 10.59 -3.30
N ASP A 340 4.75 11.33 -2.72
CA ASP A 340 4.99 12.22 -1.59
C ASP A 340 3.85 12.18 -0.57
N ILE A 341 4.14 12.67 0.64
CA ILE A 341 3.13 12.89 1.67
C ILE A 341 2.38 14.18 1.39
N TRP A 342 1.06 14.09 1.43
CA TRP A 342 0.14 15.20 1.28
C TRP A 342 -0.80 15.30 2.46
N GLN A 343 -1.36 16.49 2.67
CA GLN A 343 -2.42 16.74 3.63
C GLN A 343 -3.60 17.45 2.98
N LEU A 344 -4.79 17.17 3.47
CA LEU A 344 -6.03 17.87 3.15
C LEU A 344 -6.68 18.35 4.45
N ARG A 345 -6.70 19.66 4.68
CA ARG A 345 -7.46 20.26 5.80
C ARG A 345 -8.94 20.36 5.40
N LEU A 346 -9.82 19.81 6.23
CA LEU A 346 -11.26 19.87 5.98
C LEU A 346 -11.77 21.29 6.07
N GLY A 347 -12.62 21.68 5.09
CA GLY A 347 -13.20 23.01 5.01
C GLY A 347 -12.21 24.14 4.65
N ARG A 348 -10.96 23.84 4.35
CA ARG A 348 -9.93 24.83 4.03
C ARG A 348 -9.10 24.45 2.80
N GLY A 349 -9.48 24.97 1.64
CA GLY A 349 -8.64 24.97 0.44
C GLY A 349 -8.40 23.62 -0.20
N SER A 350 -7.36 23.59 -1.03
CA SER A 350 -6.90 22.39 -1.76
C SER A 350 -5.89 21.60 -0.94
N PRO A 351 -5.71 20.30 -1.23
CA PRO A 351 -4.65 19.50 -0.64
C PRO A 351 -3.26 20.11 -0.86
N THR A 352 -2.41 20.02 0.14
CA THR A 352 -1.04 20.56 0.10
C THR A 352 -0.02 19.45 0.26
N ARG A 353 1.07 19.54 -0.50
CA ARG A 353 2.19 18.60 -0.47
C ARG A 353 3.11 18.95 0.71
N LEU A 354 3.37 17.99 1.58
CA LEU A 354 4.26 18.12 2.73
C LEU A 354 5.71 17.78 2.40
N THR A 355 5.94 16.69 1.66
CA THR A 355 7.29 16.28 1.26
C THR A 355 7.54 16.57 -0.21
N ARG A 356 8.82 16.65 -0.59
CA ARG A 356 9.27 16.80 -1.97
C ARG A 356 10.40 15.81 -2.20
N SER A 357 10.03 14.57 -2.55
CA SER A 357 10.98 13.50 -2.81
C SER A 357 11.94 13.87 -3.93
N PRO A 358 13.26 13.82 -3.73
CA PRO A 358 14.22 14.19 -4.74
C PRO A 358 14.19 13.22 -5.92
N ARG A 359 14.39 13.76 -7.11
CA ARG A 359 14.58 13.04 -8.37
C ARG A 359 15.70 13.70 -9.16
N PRO A 360 16.96 13.52 -8.72
CA PRO A 360 18.10 14.21 -9.29
C PRO A 360 18.19 14.04 -10.80
N ALA A 361 18.39 15.15 -11.54
CA ALA A 361 18.49 15.21 -12.99
C ALA A 361 17.30 14.61 -13.77
N LEU A 362 16.23 14.19 -13.13
CA LEU A 362 15.02 13.70 -13.77
C LEU A 362 13.95 14.80 -13.81
N SER A 363 13.83 15.47 -14.96
CA SER A 363 12.79 16.47 -15.20
C SER A 363 11.41 15.82 -15.27
N ARG A 364 10.37 16.47 -14.72
CA ARG A 364 8.98 16.03 -14.86
C ARG A 364 8.56 15.89 -16.34
N ASN A 365 9.06 16.77 -17.20
CA ASN A 365 8.76 16.74 -18.63
C ASN A 365 9.42 15.56 -19.35
N ALA A 366 10.44 14.93 -18.76
CA ALA A 366 11.07 13.74 -19.30
C ALA A 366 10.31 12.45 -18.93
N ILE A 367 9.38 12.52 -17.95
CA ILE A 367 8.56 11.39 -17.53
C ILE A 367 7.32 11.33 -18.42
N PRO A 368 7.15 10.26 -19.22
CA PRO A 368 5.99 10.12 -20.10
C PRO A 368 4.68 10.05 -19.30
N ARG A 369 3.71 10.86 -19.71
CA ARG A 369 2.36 10.82 -19.13
C ARG A 369 1.52 9.79 -19.88
N PRO A 370 0.73 8.99 -19.16
CA PRO A 370 -0.17 8.03 -19.80
C PRO A 370 -1.35 8.72 -20.48
N THR A 371 -1.80 8.11 -21.57
CA THR A 371 -3.06 8.45 -22.22
C THR A 371 -4.04 7.29 -22.11
N LEU A 372 -5.31 7.60 -21.83
CA LEU A 372 -6.37 6.60 -21.83
C LEU A 372 -6.72 6.25 -23.27
N VAL A 373 -6.69 4.97 -23.61
CA VAL A 373 -7.03 4.45 -24.95
C VAL A 373 -8.06 3.33 -24.83
N ARG A 374 -8.70 2.98 -25.94
CA ARG A 374 -9.60 1.81 -26.01
C ARG A 374 -8.92 0.68 -26.76
N ALA A 375 -8.77 -0.47 -26.10
CA ALA A 375 -8.31 -1.72 -26.68
C ALA A 375 -9.52 -2.67 -26.82
N GLY A 376 -10.22 -2.57 -27.94
CA GLY A 376 -11.54 -3.19 -28.12
C GLY A 376 -12.57 -2.57 -27.16
N GLU A 377 -13.21 -3.40 -26.32
CA GLU A 377 -14.13 -2.94 -25.27
C GLU A 377 -13.41 -2.54 -23.97
N ALA A 378 -12.15 -2.93 -23.82
CA ALA A 378 -11.37 -2.64 -22.60
C ALA A 378 -10.79 -1.21 -22.62
N GLN A 379 -10.78 -0.57 -21.46
CA GLN A 379 -9.97 0.63 -21.25
C GLN A 379 -8.53 0.22 -20.96
N ALA A 380 -7.58 0.96 -21.53
CA ALA A 380 -6.16 0.71 -21.39
C ALA A 380 -5.39 2.01 -21.20
N TRP A 381 -4.25 1.93 -20.54
CA TRP A 381 -3.34 3.06 -20.41
C TRP A 381 -2.11 2.88 -21.32
N LEU A 382 -1.76 3.93 -22.04
CA LEU A 382 -0.65 3.93 -22.98
C LEU A 382 0.36 5.02 -22.64
N TRP A 383 1.60 4.62 -22.35
CA TRP A 383 2.77 5.50 -22.20
C TRP A 383 3.59 5.45 -23.47
N ARG A 384 3.91 6.61 -24.04
CA ARG A 384 4.73 6.73 -25.24
C ARG A 384 6.05 7.43 -24.97
N PRO A 385 7.17 6.93 -25.51
CA PRO A 385 8.40 7.71 -25.53
C PRO A 385 8.19 8.99 -26.37
N PRO A 386 8.61 10.18 -25.85
CA PRO A 386 8.24 11.46 -26.48
C PRO A 386 8.84 11.68 -27.88
N ASP A 387 10.01 11.08 -28.14
CA ASP A 387 10.82 11.40 -29.32
C ASP A 387 10.77 10.34 -30.44
N LEU A 388 9.92 9.33 -30.31
CA LEU A 388 9.81 8.24 -31.29
C LEU A 388 8.42 8.22 -31.95
N PRO A 389 8.35 8.41 -33.26
CA PRO A 389 7.07 8.47 -33.97
C PRO A 389 6.35 7.12 -34.06
N LYS A 390 7.09 6.00 -34.04
CA LYS A 390 6.53 4.65 -34.14
C LYS A 390 7.28 3.65 -33.24
N PRO A 391 7.14 3.76 -31.91
CA PRO A 391 7.85 2.88 -30.98
C PRO A 391 7.31 1.45 -31.03
N ARG A 392 8.18 0.47 -30.78
CA ARG A 392 7.78 -0.90 -30.41
C ARG A 392 7.05 -0.87 -29.09
N VAL A 393 6.25 -1.92 -28.81
CA VAL A 393 5.36 -1.92 -27.67
C VAL A 393 5.69 -3.06 -26.70
N ALA A 394 5.76 -2.73 -25.42
CA ALA A 394 5.63 -3.67 -24.32
C ALA A 394 4.18 -3.65 -23.81
N VAL A 395 3.53 -4.80 -23.79
CA VAL A 395 2.18 -4.96 -23.26
C VAL A 395 2.26 -5.45 -21.82
N LEU A 396 1.68 -4.70 -20.91
CA LEU A 396 1.58 -5.05 -19.49
C LEU A 396 0.19 -5.59 -19.21
N ILE A 397 0.13 -6.83 -18.72
CA ILE A 397 -1.10 -7.46 -18.23
C ILE A 397 -0.97 -7.71 -16.72
N SER A 398 -2.03 -7.45 -15.98
CA SER A 398 -2.03 -7.62 -14.52
C SER A 398 -3.42 -7.98 -14.00
N GLU A 399 -3.49 -8.77 -12.91
CA GLU A 399 -4.73 -9.01 -12.16
C GLU A 399 -5.26 -7.71 -11.53
N THR A 400 -4.34 -6.91 -11.00
CA THR A 400 -4.65 -5.59 -10.44
C THR A 400 -4.56 -4.53 -11.53
N PRO A 401 -5.58 -3.67 -11.70
CA PRO A 401 -5.54 -2.61 -12.70
C PRO A 401 -4.30 -1.73 -12.56
N THR A 402 -3.56 -1.59 -13.65
CA THR A 402 -2.41 -0.68 -13.72
C THR A 402 -2.91 0.76 -13.66
N ARG A 403 -2.32 1.54 -12.76
CA ARG A 403 -2.70 2.94 -12.54
C ARG A 403 -1.91 3.90 -13.41
N PRO A 404 -2.52 5.01 -13.87
CA PRO A 404 -1.86 6.01 -14.71
C PRO A 404 -0.98 6.97 -13.89
N VAL A 405 -0.09 6.40 -13.09
CA VAL A 405 0.82 7.14 -12.21
C VAL A 405 2.28 6.79 -12.51
N PHE A 406 3.21 7.54 -11.95
CA PHE A 406 4.63 7.30 -12.13
C PHE A 406 5.03 5.89 -11.67
N ASP A 407 5.62 5.14 -12.58
CA ASP A 407 6.22 3.83 -12.34
C ASP A 407 7.62 3.79 -12.98
N LYS A 408 8.64 3.51 -12.18
CA LYS A 408 10.04 3.48 -12.64
C LYS A 408 10.27 2.47 -13.75
N ARG A 409 9.57 1.33 -13.74
CA ARG A 409 9.71 0.27 -14.77
C ARG A 409 9.15 0.74 -16.11
N ILE A 410 7.96 1.35 -16.07
CA ILE A 410 7.33 1.93 -17.26
C ILE A 410 8.21 3.06 -17.82
N ALA A 411 8.70 3.95 -16.97
CA ALA A 411 9.59 5.02 -17.35
C ALA A 411 10.91 4.52 -17.96
N ALA A 412 11.49 3.45 -17.38
CA ALA A 412 12.71 2.81 -17.90
C ALA A 412 12.51 2.24 -19.31
N LEU A 413 11.37 1.58 -19.57
CA LEU A 413 11.03 1.05 -20.88
C LEU A 413 10.80 2.18 -21.91
N ASN A 414 10.13 3.26 -21.50
CA ASN A 414 9.98 4.43 -22.37
C ASN A 414 11.33 5.09 -22.68
N PHE A 415 12.23 5.19 -21.70
CA PHE A 415 13.60 5.69 -21.94
C PHE A 415 14.40 4.79 -22.89
N ALA A 416 14.09 3.48 -22.89
CA ALA A 416 14.65 2.52 -23.83
C ALA A 416 14.01 2.56 -25.23
N GLY A 417 13.02 3.41 -25.46
CA GLY A 417 12.35 3.58 -26.73
C GLY A 417 11.13 2.67 -26.95
N LEU A 418 10.60 2.05 -25.90
CA LEU A 418 9.40 1.22 -25.96
C LEU A 418 8.17 2.00 -25.47
N ALA A 419 7.07 1.96 -26.20
CA ALA A 419 5.77 2.31 -25.62
C ALA A 419 5.30 1.20 -24.67
N VAL A 420 4.54 1.55 -23.64
CA VAL A 420 3.94 0.57 -22.72
C VAL A 420 2.43 0.69 -22.79
N LEU A 421 1.76 -0.40 -23.17
CA LEU A 421 0.31 -0.52 -23.19
C LEU A 421 -0.13 -1.41 -22.03
N ALA A 422 -0.77 -0.85 -21.02
CA ALA A 422 -1.33 -1.62 -19.89
C ALA A 422 -2.81 -1.91 -20.12
N VAL A 423 -3.14 -3.20 -20.17
CA VAL A 423 -4.50 -3.71 -20.37
C VAL A 423 -4.82 -4.70 -19.27
N ASN A 424 -5.99 -4.56 -18.64
CA ASN A 424 -6.38 -5.39 -17.52
C ASN A 424 -7.67 -6.16 -17.83
N GLY A 425 -7.90 -7.25 -17.09
CA GLY A 425 -9.12 -8.04 -17.13
C GLY A 425 -9.10 -9.20 -18.13
N PRO A 426 -10.21 -9.94 -18.20
CA PRO A 426 -10.35 -11.10 -19.08
C PRO A 426 -10.16 -10.71 -20.56
N GLY A 427 -9.36 -11.51 -21.29
CA GLY A 427 -9.07 -11.23 -22.70
C GLY A 427 -8.14 -10.07 -22.98
N ALA A 428 -7.43 -9.54 -21.95
CA ALA A 428 -6.49 -8.43 -22.07
C ALA A 428 -5.46 -8.64 -23.21
N GLN A 429 -4.92 -9.84 -23.36
CA GLN A 429 -3.93 -10.16 -24.40
C GLN A 429 -4.54 -10.01 -25.81
N ARG A 430 -5.73 -10.52 -26.04
CA ARG A 430 -6.44 -10.38 -27.34
C ARG A 430 -6.78 -8.93 -27.64
N ALA A 431 -7.27 -8.21 -26.64
CA ALA A 431 -7.58 -6.78 -26.75
C ALA A 431 -6.33 -5.95 -27.10
N ALA A 432 -5.20 -6.23 -26.44
CA ALA A 432 -3.92 -5.57 -26.73
C ALA A 432 -3.46 -5.84 -28.17
N LEU A 433 -3.45 -7.10 -28.61
CA LEU A 433 -3.03 -7.45 -29.97
C LEU A 433 -3.95 -6.85 -31.04
N ALA A 434 -5.26 -6.78 -30.79
CA ALA A 434 -6.20 -6.12 -31.70
C ALA A 434 -5.93 -4.60 -31.78
N PHE A 435 -5.70 -3.96 -30.63
CA PHE A 435 -5.33 -2.55 -30.58
C PHE A 435 -4.04 -2.26 -31.34
N LEU A 436 -2.99 -3.05 -31.16
CA LEU A 436 -1.70 -2.87 -31.83
C LEU A 436 -1.82 -2.98 -33.35
N LYS A 437 -2.68 -3.86 -33.87
CA LYS A 437 -2.94 -4.00 -35.31
C LYS A 437 -3.63 -2.78 -35.90
N ALA A 438 -4.43 -2.07 -35.12
CA ALA A 438 -5.20 -0.90 -35.56
C ALA A 438 -4.43 0.42 -35.34
N ALA A 439 -3.40 0.42 -34.49
CA ALA A 439 -2.64 1.63 -34.14
C ALA A 439 -1.60 1.93 -35.22
N GLU A 440 -1.79 3.02 -35.97
CA GLU A 440 -0.89 3.44 -37.03
C GLU A 440 0.44 4.02 -36.53
N ASP A 441 0.43 4.58 -35.32
CA ASP A 441 1.53 5.28 -34.65
C ASP A 441 2.33 4.38 -33.68
N LEU A 442 2.10 3.06 -33.72
CA LEU A 442 2.86 2.06 -32.97
C LEU A 442 3.42 1.00 -33.92
N ASP A 443 4.56 0.40 -33.56
CA ASP A 443 5.08 -0.75 -34.29
C ASP A 443 4.48 -2.05 -33.71
N PRO A 444 3.57 -2.72 -34.43
CA PRO A 444 2.91 -3.92 -33.94
C PRO A 444 3.78 -5.19 -34.04
N ARG A 445 4.99 -5.09 -34.65
CA ARG A 445 5.86 -6.26 -34.85
C ARG A 445 6.51 -6.64 -33.53
N ASP A 446 6.47 -7.92 -33.22
CA ASP A 446 7.16 -8.53 -32.08
C ASP A 446 6.94 -7.78 -30.75
N PRO A 447 5.68 -7.62 -30.27
CA PRO A 447 5.44 -6.97 -29.00
C PRO A 447 5.98 -7.82 -27.84
N LEU A 448 6.51 -7.15 -26.81
CA LEU A 448 6.94 -7.79 -25.56
C LEU A 448 5.76 -7.93 -24.61
N LEU A 449 5.61 -9.09 -23.93
CA LEU A 449 4.61 -9.27 -22.88
C LEU A 449 5.25 -9.13 -21.49
N LEU A 450 4.73 -8.20 -20.70
CA LEU A 450 5.05 -8.04 -19.28
C LEU A 450 3.91 -8.65 -18.46
N ASN A 451 4.22 -9.67 -17.69
CA ASN A 451 3.24 -10.49 -16.96
C ASN A 451 3.67 -10.67 -15.50
N PRO A 452 3.62 -9.59 -14.68
CA PRO A 452 4.11 -9.62 -13.31
C PRO A 452 3.37 -10.63 -12.41
N ASP A 453 2.11 -10.92 -12.70
CA ASP A 453 1.29 -11.82 -11.90
C ASP A 453 1.34 -13.28 -12.37
N GLY A 454 2.10 -13.58 -13.44
CA GLY A 454 2.23 -14.92 -13.99
C GLY A 454 0.90 -15.49 -14.55
N LEU A 455 0.08 -14.61 -15.12
CA LEU A 455 -1.19 -15.00 -15.76
C LEU A 455 -0.96 -15.98 -16.91
N PRO A 456 -1.94 -16.85 -17.25
CA PRO A 456 -1.83 -17.71 -18.41
C PRO A 456 -1.59 -16.92 -19.71
N VAL A 457 -0.59 -17.33 -20.50
CA VAL A 457 -0.32 -16.74 -21.82
C VAL A 457 -1.09 -17.50 -22.86
N GLU A 458 -2.05 -16.84 -23.54
CA GLU A 458 -2.99 -17.49 -24.48
C GLU A 458 -2.25 -18.03 -25.75
N ASP A 459 -1.31 -17.25 -26.30
CA ASP A 459 -0.51 -17.65 -27.47
C ASP A 459 0.91 -17.07 -27.37
N PRO A 460 1.88 -17.85 -26.84
CA PRO A 460 3.26 -17.37 -26.71
C PRO A 460 3.91 -16.95 -28.02
N SER A 461 3.50 -17.51 -29.16
CA SER A 461 4.10 -17.19 -30.47
C SER A 461 3.81 -15.76 -30.97
N LYS A 462 2.87 -15.06 -30.33
CA LYS A 462 2.53 -13.66 -30.67
C LYS A 462 3.41 -12.63 -29.98
N TRP A 463 4.33 -13.05 -29.14
CA TRP A 463 5.16 -12.19 -28.32
C TRP A 463 6.63 -12.42 -28.61
N SER A 464 7.43 -11.35 -28.72
CA SER A 464 8.86 -11.43 -28.87
C SER A 464 9.55 -12.00 -27.60
N GLY A 465 8.87 -11.98 -26.48
CA GLY A 465 9.27 -12.54 -25.21
C GLY A 465 8.23 -12.29 -24.13
N VAL A 466 8.30 -13.07 -23.06
CA VAL A 466 7.40 -12.98 -21.90
C VAL A 466 8.23 -12.77 -20.65
N VAL A 467 8.04 -11.63 -19.97
CA VAL A 467 8.63 -11.34 -18.67
C VAL A 467 7.61 -11.68 -17.60
N ASN A 468 7.80 -12.80 -16.92
CA ASN A 468 6.97 -13.20 -15.80
C ASN A 468 7.55 -12.63 -14.49
N GLY A 469 6.66 -12.24 -13.57
CA GLY A 469 7.02 -11.97 -12.19
C GLY A 469 7.33 -13.24 -11.40
N PRO A 470 7.83 -13.13 -10.16
CA PRO A 470 8.03 -14.27 -9.28
C PRO A 470 6.69 -14.99 -9.06
N ARG A 471 6.69 -16.33 -9.18
CA ARG A 471 5.47 -17.13 -8.97
C ARG A 471 4.94 -16.95 -7.55
N LYS A 472 3.63 -16.71 -7.41
CA LYS A 472 2.93 -16.74 -6.10
C LYS A 472 3.28 -18.04 -5.39
N GLY A 473 3.90 -17.96 -4.20
CA GLY A 473 4.23 -19.12 -3.36
C GLY A 473 5.72 -19.38 -3.11
N GLN A 474 6.61 -18.76 -3.84
CA GLN A 474 8.03 -18.71 -3.44
C GLN A 474 8.26 -17.32 -2.85
N GLY A 475 8.25 -17.20 -1.52
CA GLY A 475 8.59 -16.01 -0.71
C GLY A 475 8.94 -14.73 -1.45
N GLY A 476 8.22 -14.47 -2.52
CA GLY A 476 8.41 -13.33 -3.38
C GLY A 476 7.94 -12.11 -2.63
N HIS A 477 8.84 -11.24 -2.30
CA HIS A 477 8.53 -9.85 -2.12
C HIS A 477 7.54 -9.49 -3.23
N GLU A 478 6.36 -8.97 -2.87
CA GLU A 478 5.59 -8.11 -3.74
C GLU A 478 6.61 -7.29 -4.52
N LEU A 479 6.60 -7.33 -5.86
CA LEU A 479 7.58 -6.58 -6.66
C LEU A 479 7.62 -5.19 -6.10
N ASP A 480 8.63 -4.95 -5.24
CA ASP A 480 8.79 -3.68 -4.58
C ASP A 480 8.89 -2.65 -5.71
N PRO A 481 7.91 -1.74 -5.86
CA PRO A 481 8.00 -0.72 -6.90
C PRO A 481 9.30 0.07 -6.79
N ASP A 482 10.02 -0.06 -5.66
CA ASP A 482 11.24 0.65 -5.36
C ASP A 482 12.53 -0.15 -5.64
N ASP A 483 12.47 -1.47 -5.96
CA ASP A 483 13.65 -2.28 -6.30
C ASP A 483 13.42 -3.16 -7.54
N PRO A 484 13.21 -2.62 -8.72
CA PRO A 484 13.39 -3.39 -9.94
C PRO A 484 14.85 -3.28 -10.41
N ASP A 485 15.44 -4.36 -10.82
CA ASP A 485 16.63 -4.28 -11.68
C ASP A 485 16.22 -3.71 -13.06
N LEU A 486 16.06 -2.39 -13.10
CA LEU A 486 15.65 -1.64 -14.30
C LEU A 486 16.58 -1.93 -15.48
N ARG A 487 17.86 -2.17 -15.21
CA ARG A 487 18.87 -2.44 -16.25
C ARG A 487 18.68 -3.84 -16.83
N ALA A 488 18.34 -4.82 -15.99
CA ALA A 488 18.03 -6.17 -16.48
C ALA A 488 16.75 -6.15 -17.32
N LEU A 489 15.68 -5.49 -16.85
CA LEU A 489 14.44 -5.34 -17.58
C LEU A 489 14.67 -4.68 -18.96
N VAL A 490 15.44 -3.59 -19.01
CA VAL A 490 15.73 -2.87 -20.25
C VAL A 490 16.61 -3.69 -21.18
N ARG A 491 17.63 -4.39 -20.65
CA ARG A 491 18.47 -5.31 -21.45
C ARG A 491 17.64 -6.40 -22.10
N TYR A 492 16.77 -7.05 -21.32
CA TYR A 492 15.87 -8.08 -21.81
C TYR A 492 14.93 -7.55 -22.89
N ALA A 493 14.27 -6.41 -22.63
CA ALA A 493 13.36 -5.79 -23.57
C ALA A 493 14.03 -5.39 -24.90
N ARG A 494 15.29 -4.91 -24.87
CA ARG A 494 16.06 -4.55 -26.07
C ARG A 494 16.48 -5.74 -26.91
N ARG A 495 16.71 -6.90 -26.30
CA ARG A 495 17.11 -8.15 -26.98
C ARG A 495 15.92 -8.89 -27.61
N GLY A 496 14.70 -8.33 -27.56
CA GLY A 496 13.51 -8.99 -28.08
C GLY A 496 13.09 -10.22 -27.30
N GLY A 497 13.46 -10.29 -25.99
CA GLY A 497 13.10 -11.42 -25.13
C GLY A 497 14.00 -12.66 -25.28
N ALA A 498 15.04 -12.62 -26.07
CA ALA A 498 16.05 -13.68 -26.10
C ALA A 498 17.05 -13.51 -24.93
N LEU A 499 17.15 -14.51 -24.06
CA LEU A 499 18.22 -14.65 -23.05
C LEU A 499 19.53 -15.04 -23.73
#